data_3776f9f84de8966f82a5fe5343e29877
#
_entry.id   3776f9f84de8966f82a5fe5343e29877
#
_cell.length_a   1.000
_cell.length_b   1.000
_cell.length_c   1.000
_cell.angle_alpha   90.00
_cell.angle_beta   90.00
_cell.angle_gamma   90.00
#
_symmetry.space_group_name_H-M   'P 1'
#
loop_
_entity.id
_entity.type
_entity.pdbx_description
1 polymer ?
#
loop_
_entity_poly.entity_id
_entity_poly.type
_entity_poly.pdbx_seq_one_letter_code
_entity_poly.pdbx_strand_id
1 'polypeptide(L)'
;MILAGWGVTLVATVVASGLLPEHVPKFDPYEILGVPVGADEKVIKKAYRDLARQYHPDKNPDPAAADYLAQFINKAHEALTDDAARENYEKYGHPDGRQSTSVGVALPTWLFNNDHAALLLGLIVTAGILAPMGGAIMFLKRSKKKTGSDVMIETVQLWAHPQSPVSIKQYMALGKVIDPFVCAAEFQELEHKKAHNEPMQKLLQELVRKKVVTDPKKFAQRKPNIVKIHLLLMANLERIGVPPGLEADYRYLMEESPKLLEEMLKVAAYPKVRPFMYGWMTPSIAIIELMQCLSQNVSPSVRIPNAYVGKQKIGQFQSPMAPLLQLPHVEAGEVKDLYKKAKIKSMAEFKALTMTGKVEALKTAGLKEADLEDVAAAIKSMPEVNMAATVKVTGEREILQLDPVTVKLNLVLRREVHKELRRASSLKGKAVLACTPRHAAQREECWYIIVSDPATNFLYTWKKVSLAEAEEIGMRQALDGGDAGEKVKGQEVELKFRAPSPGTYQLMIWCMSNSWVGCDATLIHTMKVLKEATPEEALSANGALEAGELEDGGGDDFLDDISDAGSELDDELYDSDETGTDISVEDWEAIAYQKERDEEAKAKEAKEAKAAKAKAPSLEGSEGS
;
A
#
# COMPACT_ATOMS: atom_id res chain seq x y z
N MET A 1 -20.12 -4.93 -2.92
CA MET A 1 -21.50 -5.47 -2.80
C MET A 1 -22.54 -4.40 -2.44
N ILE A 2 -22.34 -3.55 -1.44
CA ILE A 2 -23.30 -2.51 -1.03
C ILE A 2 -23.56 -1.50 -2.16
N LEU A 3 -22.51 -1.00 -2.84
CA LEU A 3 -22.66 -0.12 -3.99
C LEU A 3 -23.37 -0.78 -5.18
N ALA A 4 -23.17 -2.08 -5.39
CA ALA A 4 -23.89 -2.85 -6.41
C ALA A 4 -25.38 -2.99 -6.05
N GLY A 5 -25.70 -3.20 -4.76
CA GLY A 5 -27.09 -3.21 -4.28
C GLY A 5 -27.79 -1.87 -4.49
N TRP A 6 -27.14 -0.76 -4.17
CA TRP A 6 -27.65 0.59 -4.44
C TRP A 6 -27.79 0.86 -5.95
N GLY A 7 -26.85 0.40 -6.76
CA GLY A 7 -26.94 0.48 -8.21
C GLY A 7 -28.15 -0.26 -8.77
N VAL A 8 -28.41 -1.46 -8.28
CA VAL A 8 -29.58 -2.25 -8.68
C VAL A 8 -30.90 -1.58 -8.25
N THR A 9 -30.98 -1.04 -7.03
CA THR A 9 -32.18 -0.33 -6.57
C THR A 9 -32.40 0.96 -7.37
N LEU A 10 -31.34 1.70 -7.68
CA LEU A 10 -31.43 2.92 -8.48
C LEU A 10 -31.84 2.61 -9.92
N VAL A 11 -31.30 1.57 -10.53
CA VAL A 11 -31.73 1.10 -11.86
C VAL A 11 -33.16 0.60 -11.83
N ALA A 12 -33.56 -0.15 -10.81
CA ALA A 12 -34.95 -0.63 -10.65
C ALA A 12 -35.93 0.53 -10.48
N THR A 13 -35.59 1.58 -9.73
CA THR A 13 -36.44 2.77 -9.58
C THR A 13 -36.51 3.59 -10.87
N VAL A 14 -35.41 3.74 -11.61
CA VAL A 14 -35.39 4.41 -12.91
C VAL A 14 -36.23 3.63 -13.94
N VAL A 15 -36.10 2.30 -13.98
CA VAL A 15 -36.92 1.46 -14.88
C VAL A 15 -38.39 1.51 -14.46
N ALA A 16 -38.70 1.45 -13.18
CA ALA A 16 -40.07 1.58 -12.69
C ALA A 16 -40.67 2.96 -12.98
N SER A 17 -39.89 4.03 -12.90
CA SER A 17 -40.33 5.39 -13.29
C SER A 17 -40.54 5.52 -14.81
N GLY A 18 -39.76 4.80 -15.61
CA GLY A 18 -39.95 4.75 -17.07
C GLY A 18 -41.14 3.89 -17.54
N LEU A 19 -41.70 3.06 -16.64
CA LEU A 19 -42.93 2.29 -16.89
C LEU A 19 -44.21 3.07 -16.51
N LEU A 20 -44.08 4.23 -15.87
CA LEU A 20 -45.21 5.13 -15.64
C LEU A 20 -45.57 5.78 -16.98
N PRO A 21 -46.85 5.68 -17.42
CA PRO A 21 -47.25 6.28 -18.69
C PRO A 21 -47.04 7.80 -18.64
N GLU A 22 -46.14 8.27 -19.45
CA GLU A 22 -45.87 9.70 -19.70
C GLU A 22 -47.03 10.29 -20.56
N HIS A 23 -48.27 10.23 -20.05
CA HIS A 23 -49.40 10.87 -20.68
C HIS A 23 -49.98 11.90 -19.72
N VAL A 24 -49.24 12.95 -19.45
CA VAL A 24 -49.85 14.22 -19.19
C VAL A 24 -50.26 14.74 -20.57
N PRO A 25 -51.58 14.84 -20.89
CA PRO A 25 -51.99 15.35 -22.19
C PRO A 25 -51.47 16.79 -22.28
N LYS A 26 -50.67 17.04 -23.31
CA LYS A 26 -50.16 18.40 -23.57
C LYS A 26 -51.37 19.29 -23.79
N PHE A 27 -51.49 20.35 -23.01
CA PHE A 27 -52.54 21.33 -23.18
C PHE A 27 -52.29 22.10 -24.49
N ASP A 28 -53.08 21.79 -25.54
CA ASP A 28 -53.03 22.52 -26.80
C ASP A 28 -54.37 23.30 -27.00
N PRO A 29 -54.35 24.63 -26.86
CA PRO A 29 -55.54 25.43 -26.94
C PRO A 29 -56.16 25.42 -28.35
N TYR A 30 -55.34 25.20 -29.41
CA TYR A 30 -55.85 25.12 -30.77
C TYR A 30 -56.59 23.84 -31.03
N GLU A 31 -56.10 22.75 -30.55
CA GLU A 31 -56.70 21.42 -30.64
C GLU A 31 -58.00 21.37 -29.81
N ILE A 32 -57.98 21.90 -28.58
CA ILE A 32 -59.14 21.95 -27.68
C ILE A 32 -60.30 22.72 -28.28
N LEU A 33 -60.04 23.90 -28.92
CA LEU A 33 -61.04 24.72 -29.57
C LEU A 33 -61.38 24.29 -31.01
N GLY A 34 -60.59 23.31 -31.57
CA GLY A 34 -60.81 22.84 -32.95
C GLY A 34 -60.54 23.91 -34.02
N VAL A 35 -59.55 24.79 -33.76
CA VAL A 35 -59.21 25.90 -34.68
C VAL A 35 -57.76 25.70 -35.18
N PRO A 36 -57.45 26.12 -36.42
CA PRO A 36 -56.08 26.02 -36.92
C PRO A 36 -55.15 26.97 -36.17
N VAL A 37 -53.87 26.58 -36.06
CA VAL A 37 -52.84 27.39 -35.40
C VAL A 37 -52.68 28.73 -36.09
N GLY A 38 -52.76 29.82 -35.34
CA GLY A 38 -52.79 31.20 -35.90
C GLY A 38 -54.13 31.72 -36.39
N ALA A 39 -55.24 31.05 -36.01
CA ALA A 39 -56.60 31.52 -36.35
C ALA A 39 -56.83 32.93 -35.83
N ASP A 40 -57.62 33.71 -36.64
CA ASP A 40 -58.00 35.07 -36.27
C ASP A 40 -58.91 35.07 -35.03
N GLU A 41 -58.82 36.10 -34.20
CA GLU A 41 -59.54 36.23 -32.91
C GLU A 41 -61.05 36.04 -33.06
N LYS A 42 -61.59 36.43 -34.20
CA LYS A 42 -63.02 36.23 -34.53
C LYS A 42 -63.38 34.76 -34.67
N VAL A 43 -62.50 33.97 -35.23
CA VAL A 43 -62.66 32.50 -35.39
C VAL A 43 -62.57 31.79 -34.04
N ILE A 44 -61.61 32.20 -33.22
CA ILE A 44 -61.44 31.70 -31.87
C ILE A 44 -62.67 31.94 -31.00
N LYS A 45 -63.15 33.18 -30.99
CA LYS A 45 -64.37 33.58 -30.24
C LYS A 45 -65.64 32.88 -30.74
N LYS A 46 -65.72 32.54 -32.03
CA LYS A 46 -66.84 31.78 -32.58
C LYS A 46 -66.76 30.30 -32.12
N ALA A 47 -65.60 29.64 -32.28
CA ALA A 47 -65.41 28.27 -31.85
C ALA A 47 -65.66 28.07 -30.34
N TYR A 48 -65.19 29.01 -29.53
CA TYR A 48 -65.47 29.03 -28.09
C TYR A 48 -66.96 29.08 -27.77
N ARG A 49 -67.72 29.99 -28.43
CA ARG A 49 -69.13 30.10 -28.18
C ARG A 49 -69.93 28.87 -28.60
N ASP A 50 -69.50 28.21 -29.66
CA ASP A 50 -70.17 27.01 -30.16
C ASP A 50 -69.90 25.81 -29.19
N LEU A 51 -68.66 25.66 -28.72
CA LEU A 51 -68.31 24.67 -27.73
C LEU A 51 -68.92 24.97 -26.35
N ALA A 52 -68.91 26.22 -25.90
CA ALA A 52 -69.50 26.60 -24.63
C ALA A 52 -71.05 26.34 -24.61
N ARG A 53 -71.74 26.48 -25.74
CA ARG A 53 -73.16 26.11 -25.84
C ARG A 53 -73.37 24.58 -25.82
N GLN A 54 -72.48 23.82 -26.35
CA GLN A 54 -72.58 22.36 -26.39
C GLN A 54 -72.28 21.72 -25.01
N TYR A 55 -71.31 22.23 -24.25
CA TYR A 55 -70.89 21.76 -22.97
C TYR A 55 -71.48 22.50 -21.76
N HIS A 56 -72.42 23.40 -22.00
CA HIS A 56 -73.09 24.19 -20.94
C HIS A 56 -73.94 23.26 -20.05
N PRO A 57 -73.88 23.41 -18.72
CA PRO A 57 -74.67 22.59 -17.80
C PRO A 57 -76.19 22.64 -18.01
N ASP A 58 -76.74 23.75 -18.54
CA ASP A 58 -78.15 23.84 -18.90
C ASP A 58 -78.58 22.96 -20.08
N LYS A 59 -77.65 22.58 -20.94
CA LYS A 59 -77.92 21.77 -22.13
C LYS A 59 -77.38 20.40 -22.10
N ASN A 60 -76.34 20.18 -21.30
CA ASN A 60 -75.71 18.92 -21.09
C ASN A 60 -75.65 18.55 -19.57
N PRO A 61 -76.49 17.62 -19.11
CA PRO A 61 -76.58 17.26 -17.69
C PRO A 61 -75.42 16.43 -17.18
N ASP A 62 -74.46 16.11 -18.03
CA ASP A 62 -73.28 15.34 -17.64
C ASP A 62 -72.27 16.20 -16.84
N PRO A 63 -71.98 15.89 -15.56
CA PRO A 63 -71.04 16.67 -14.76
C PRO A 63 -69.62 16.68 -15.37
N ALA A 64 -69.22 15.65 -16.12
CA ALA A 64 -67.94 15.64 -16.83
C ALA A 64 -67.86 16.68 -17.93
N ALA A 65 -69.00 17.05 -18.57
CA ALA A 65 -69.05 18.08 -19.58
C ALA A 65 -68.87 19.49 -18.99
N ALA A 66 -69.43 19.76 -17.80
CA ALA A 66 -69.21 21.00 -17.06
C ALA A 66 -67.75 21.18 -16.62
N ASP A 67 -67.13 20.12 -16.15
CA ASP A 67 -65.72 20.13 -15.78
C ASP A 67 -64.81 20.33 -17.01
N TYR A 68 -65.12 19.71 -18.12
CA TYR A 68 -64.39 19.90 -19.38
C TYR A 68 -64.49 21.32 -19.89
N LEU A 69 -65.67 21.92 -19.81
CA LEU A 69 -65.86 23.33 -20.15
C LEU A 69 -65.01 24.24 -19.27
N ALA A 70 -65.02 24.02 -17.93
CA ALA A 70 -64.33 24.88 -16.99
C ALA A 70 -62.78 24.71 -17.07
N GLN A 71 -62.30 23.50 -17.19
CA GLN A 71 -60.87 23.23 -17.09
C GLN A 71 -60.13 23.29 -18.43
N PHE A 72 -60.81 23.02 -19.54
CA PHE A 72 -60.17 22.98 -20.85
C PHE A 72 -60.64 24.05 -21.79
N ILE A 73 -61.93 24.15 -22.04
CA ILE A 73 -62.47 25.10 -23.08
C ILE A 73 -62.27 26.54 -22.68
N ASN A 74 -62.60 26.91 -21.43
CA ASN A 74 -62.41 28.27 -20.93
C ASN A 74 -60.94 28.66 -20.92
N LYS A 75 -60.04 27.73 -20.42
CA LYS A 75 -58.62 27.98 -20.38
C LYS A 75 -57.96 28.03 -21.76
N ALA A 76 -58.47 27.26 -22.72
CA ALA A 76 -57.98 27.32 -24.08
C ALA A 76 -58.36 28.65 -24.76
N HIS A 77 -59.59 29.18 -24.48
CA HIS A 77 -59.99 30.49 -24.93
C HIS A 77 -59.14 31.60 -24.28
N GLU A 78 -58.92 31.52 -22.96
CA GLU A 78 -58.13 32.50 -22.22
C GLU A 78 -56.67 32.51 -22.73
N ALA A 79 -56.03 31.32 -22.94
CA ALA A 79 -54.73 31.22 -23.52
C ALA A 79 -54.52 31.86 -24.89
N LEU A 80 -55.60 32.02 -25.67
CA LEU A 80 -55.54 32.61 -27.02
C LEU A 80 -56.01 34.03 -27.08
N THR A 81 -56.73 34.54 -26.05
CA THR A 81 -57.38 35.88 -26.08
C THR A 81 -56.86 36.83 -25.02
N ASP A 82 -56.26 36.36 -23.95
CA ASP A 82 -55.65 37.19 -22.92
C ASP A 82 -54.14 37.22 -23.08
N ASP A 83 -53.54 38.39 -23.11
CA ASP A 83 -52.12 38.59 -23.36
C ASP A 83 -51.25 37.93 -22.27
N ALA A 84 -51.68 37.99 -21.00
CA ALA A 84 -50.96 37.39 -19.89
C ALA A 84 -50.99 35.83 -19.90
N ALA A 85 -52.15 35.25 -20.20
CA ALA A 85 -52.37 33.84 -20.35
C ALA A 85 -51.63 33.26 -21.57
N ARG A 86 -51.52 34.03 -22.64
CA ARG A 86 -50.81 33.73 -23.86
C ARG A 86 -49.29 33.68 -23.61
N GLU A 87 -48.75 34.67 -22.90
CA GLU A 87 -47.33 34.68 -22.51
C GLU A 87 -46.97 33.50 -21.59
N ASN A 88 -47.87 33.15 -20.68
CA ASN A 88 -47.70 31.98 -19.81
C ASN A 88 -47.75 30.67 -20.62
N TYR A 89 -48.66 30.53 -21.57
CA TYR A 89 -48.75 29.38 -22.45
C TYR A 89 -47.49 29.22 -23.31
N GLU A 90 -46.98 30.31 -23.90
CA GLU A 90 -45.76 30.29 -24.71
C GLU A 90 -44.53 29.91 -23.88
N LYS A 91 -44.44 30.36 -22.61
CA LYS A 91 -43.30 30.07 -21.73
C LYS A 91 -43.39 28.72 -21.03
N TYR A 92 -44.56 28.31 -20.59
CA TYR A 92 -44.74 27.17 -19.67
C TYR A 92 -45.67 26.07 -20.24
N GLY A 93 -46.26 26.26 -21.40
CA GLY A 93 -47.20 25.32 -22.01
C GLY A 93 -48.57 25.25 -21.35
N HIS A 94 -48.88 26.18 -20.41
CA HIS A 94 -50.17 26.25 -19.73
C HIS A 94 -50.54 27.71 -19.39
N PRO A 95 -51.83 28.13 -19.58
CA PRO A 95 -52.24 29.52 -19.36
C PRO A 95 -52.11 30.01 -17.91
N ASP A 96 -52.24 29.12 -16.93
CA ASP A 96 -52.10 29.45 -15.51
C ASP A 96 -50.60 29.54 -15.07
N GLY A 97 -49.64 29.47 -16.00
CA GLY A 97 -48.21 29.53 -15.73
C GLY A 97 -47.61 28.17 -15.34
N ARG A 98 -46.51 28.22 -14.58
CA ARG A 98 -45.75 27.01 -14.23
C ARG A 98 -46.57 26.06 -13.35
N GLN A 99 -46.94 24.92 -13.88
CA GLN A 99 -47.65 23.89 -13.13
C GLN A 99 -46.67 23.20 -12.14
N SER A 100 -47.07 23.11 -10.88
CA SER A 100 -46.34 22.33 -9.89
C SER A 100 -46.65 20.83 -10.09
N THR A 101 -45.69 20.09 -10.65
CA THR A 101 -45.78 18.63 -10.68
C THR A 101 -45.56 18.09 -9.27
N SER A 102 -46.62 17.72 -8.59
CA SER A 102 -46.51 16.91 -7.39
C SER A 102 -46.24 15.46 -7.80
N VAL A 103 -45.00 15.01 -7.65
CA VAL A 103 -44.67 13.59 -7.82
C VAL A 103 -45.21 12.84 -6.60
N GLY A 104 -46.43 12.34 -6.73
CA GLY A 104 -47.01 11.45 -5.73
C GLY A 104 -46.44 10.04 -5.91
N VAL A 105 -45.59 9.59 -4.98
CA VAL A 105 -45.26 8.16 -4.91
C VAL A 105 -46.49 7.41 -4.41
N ALA A 106 -47.16 6.69 -5.30
CA ALA A 106 -48.27 5.83 -4.95
C ALA A 106 -47.81 4.66 -4.08
N LEU A 107 -47.78 4.87 -2.77
CA LEU A 107 -47.57 3.78 -1.83
C LEU A 107 -48.84 2.95 -1.71
N PRO A 108 -48.77 1.62 -1.63
CA PRO A 108 -49.94 0.76 -1.47
C PRO A 108 -50.77 1.15 -0.24
N THR A 109 -52.09 1.17 -0.38
CA THR A 109 -53.02 1.60 0.70
C THR A 109 -52.92 0.77 1.98
N TRP A 110 -52.51 -0.49 1.92
CA TRP A 110 -52.27 -1.31 3.08
C TRP A 110 -51.13 -0.80 3.98
N LEU A 111 -50.22 0.04 3.43
CA LEU A 111 -49.12 0.64 4.18
C LEU A 111 -49.61 1.73 5.17
N PHE A 112 -50.80 2.30 4.92
CA PHE A 112 -51.38 3.39 5.69
C PHE A 112 -52.48 2.92 6.68
N ASN A 113 -52.76 1.61 6.77
CA ASN A 113 -53.63 1.10 7.79
C ASN A 113 -53.01 1.35 9.16
N ASN A 114 -53.72 2.13 10.01
CA ASN A 114 -53.22 2.64 11.29
C ASN A 114 -52.66 1.56 12.23
N ASP A 115 -53.14 0.31 12.12
CA ASP A 115 -52.73 -0.78 12.99
C ASP A 115 -51.31 -1.30 12.71
N HIS A 116 -50.79 -1.10 11.48
CA HIS A 116 -49.50 -1.63 11.06
C HIS A 116 -48.51 -0.55 10.58
N ALA A 117 -48.95 0.69 10.45
CA ALA A 117 -48.14 1.80 9.93
C ALA A 117 -46.83 2.02 10.73
N ALA A 118 -46.95 1.98 12.08
CA ALA A 118 -45.78 2.16 12.96
C ALA A 118 -44.79 0.99 12.88
N LEU A 119 -45.29 -0.24 12.74
CA LEU A 119 -44.47 -1.44 12.59
C LEU A 119 -43.75 -1.47 11.25
N LEU A 120 -44.45 -1.11 10.18
CA LEU A 120 -43.89 -1.00 8.83
C LEU A 120 -42.86 0.13 8.70
N LEU A 121 -43.15 1.29 9.28
CA LEU A 121 -42.20 2.41 9.32
C LEU A 121 -40.94 2.00 10.11
N GLY A 122 -41.10 1.33 11.25
CA GLY A 122 -40.00 0.77 12.02
C GLY A 122 -39.16 -0.23 11.22
N LEU A 123 -39.80 -1.10 10.44
CA LEU A 123 -39.12 -2.07 9.57
C LEU A 123 -38.37 -1.40 8.43
N ILE A 124 -38.96 -0.39 7.79
CA ILE A 124 -38.31 0.39 6.73
C ILE A 124 -37.09 1.14 7.28
N VAL A 125 -37.21 1.80 8.43
CA VAL A 125 -36.10 2.50 9.07
C VAL A 125 -35.00 1.50 9.49
N THR A 126 -35.39 0.37 10.07
CA THR A 126 -34.44 -0.65 10.51
C THR A 126 -33.72 -1.30 9.32
N ALA A 127 -34.45 -1.75 8.31
CA ALA A 127 -33.88 -2.40 7.13
C ALA A 127 -33.18 -1.42 6.18
N GLY A 128 -33.73 -0.22 6.00
CA GLY A 128 -33.23 0.78 5.05
C GLY A 128 -32.10 1.66 5.60
N ILE A 129 -32.06 1.92 6.88
CA ILE A 129 -31.10 2.84 7.50
C ILE A 129 -30.23 2.14 8.52
N LEU A 130 -30.81 1.51 9.55
CA LEU A 130 -30.04 0.95 10.67
C LEU A 130 -29.23 -0.28 10.28
N ALA A 131 -29.77 -1.16 9.43
CA ALA A 131 -29.04 -2.35 9.00
C ALA A 131 -27.84 -2.03 8.10
N PRO A 132 -27.95 -1.17 7.06
CA PRO A 132 -26.77 -0.73 6.27
C PRO A 132 -25.76 0.05 7.10
N MET A 133 -26.23 0.93 8.02
CA MET A 133 -25.37 1.68 8.92
C MET A 133 -24.63 0.75 9.89
N GLY A 134 -25.33 -0.20 10.50
CA GLY A 134 -24.74 -1.24 11.36
C GLY A 134 -23.73 -2.10 10.58
N GLY A 135 -24.06 -2.49 9.36
CA GLY A 135 -23.16 -3.19 8.45
C GLY A 135 -21.91 -2.36 8.10
N ALA A 136 -22.08 -1.08 7.81
CA ALA A 136 -20.96 -0.17 7.55
C ALA A 136 -20.07 0.02 8.79
N ILE A 137 -20.66 0.21 9.97
CA ILE A 137 -19.90 0.31 11.23
C ILE A 137 -19.14 -0.97 11.52
N MET A 138 -19.76 -2.13 11.30
CA MET A 138 -19.13 -3.44 11.51
C MET A 138 -17.98 -3.66 10.50
N PHE A 139 -18.19 -3.27 9.24
CA PHE A 139 -17.16 -3.29 8.20
C PHE A 139 -16.00 -2.35 8.55
N LEU A 140 -16.27 -1.11 8.95
CA LEU A 140 -15.25 -0.15 9.35
C LEU A 140 -14.47 -0.60 10.59
N LYS A 141 -15.16 -1.19 11.60
CA LYS A 141 -14.48 -1.77 12.77
C LYS A 141 -13.58 -2.94 12.39
N ARG A 142 -13.99 -3.77 11.43
CA ARG A 142 -13.19 -4.90 10.95
C ARG A 142 -12.02 -4.42 10.08
N SER A 143 -12.24 -3.42 9.23
CA SER A 143 -11.22 -2.79 8.38
C SER A 143 -10.15 -2.06 9.21
N LYS A 144 -10.55 -1.39 10.31
CA LYS A 144 -9.61 -0.69 11.22
C LYS A 144 -8.64 -1.61 11.97
N LYS A 145 -8.84 -2.93 11.93
CA LYS A 145 -7.91 -3.89 12.55
C LYS A 145 -6.73 -4.27 11.66
N LYS A 146 -6.74 -3.87 10.40
CA LYS A 146 -5.71 -4.17 9.43
C LYS A 146 -5.18 -2.91 8.77
N THR A 147 -3.89 -2.92 8.43
CA THR A 147 -3.24 -1.89 7.61
C THR A 147 -3.69 -1.97 6.16
N GLY A 148 -3.33 -0.98 5.33
CA GLY A 148 -3.58 -1.03 3.89
C GLY A 148 -2.94 -2.22 3.17
N SER A 149 -1.87 -2.78 3.76
CA SER A 149 -1.19 -3.99 3.27
C SER A 149 -1.82 -5.30 3.79
N ASP A 150 -3.02 -5.26 4.36
CA ASP A 150 -3.76 -6.40 4.94
C ASP A 150 -3.07 -7.06 6.15
N VAL A 151 -2.13 -6.37 6.81
CA VAL A 151 -1.45 -6.80 8.04
C VAL A 151 -2.18 -6.27 9.27
N MET A 152 -2.24 -7.06 10.35
CA MET A 152 -2.91 -6.66 11.59
C MET A 152 -2.22 -5.47 12.26
N ILE A 153 -2.99 -4.49 12.71
CA ILE A 153 -2.46 -3.33 13.46
C ILE A 153 -1.75 -3.77 14.74
N GLU A 154 -2.22 -4.84 15.39
CA GLU A 154 -1.56 -5.42 16.57
C GLU A 154 -0.13 -5.86 16.26
N THR A 155 0.13 -6.43 15.09
CA THR A 155 1.48 -6.82 14.65
C THR A 155 2.38 -5.60 14.50
N VAL A 156 1.88 -4.55 13.85
CA VAL A 156 2.63 -3.30 13.67
C VAL A 156 2.92 -2.64 15.03
N GLN A 157 1.94 -2.63 15.96
CA GLN A 157 2.13 -2.14 17.32
C GLN A 157 3.19 -2.95 18.09
N LEU A 158 3.17 -4.29 17.98
CA LEU A 158 4.19 -5.14 18.60
C LEU A 158 5.60 -4.79 18.14
N TRP A 159 5.78 -4.44 16.87
CA TRP A 159 7.08 -4.08 16.29
C TRP A 159 7.50 -2.65 16.57
N ALA A 160 6.55 -1.71 16.61
CA ALA A 160 6.82 -0.29 16.76
C ALA A 160 6.95 0.16 18.23
N HIS A 161 6.22 -0.49 19.16
CA HIS A 161 6.17 -0.03 20.55
C HIS A 161 7.48 -0.31 21.30
N PRO A 162 8.18 0.70 21.86
CA PRO A 162 9.52 0.54 22.45
C PRO A 162 9.57 -0.45 23.62
N GLN A 163 8.50 -0.58 24.40
CA GLN A 163 8.40 -1.47 25.56
C GLN A 163 8.06 -2.92 25.16
N SER A 164 7.70 -3.17 23.89
CA SER A 164 7.46 -4.52 23.42
C SER A 164 8.75 -5.34 23.44
N PRO A 165 8.72 -6.58 23.97
CA PRO A 165 9.90 -7.45 23.98
C PRO A 165 10.39 -7.82 22.58
N VAL A 166 9.51 -7.70 21.59
CA VAL A 166 9.76 -8.01 20.17
C VAL A 166 9.80 -6.77 19.28
N SER A 167 9.95 -5.58 19.87
CA SER A 167 10.09 -4.33 19.10
C SER A 167 11.34 -4.34 18.23
N ILE A 168 11.24 -3.70 17.08
CA ILE A 168 12.40 -3.47 16.20
C ILE A 168 13.34 -2.47 16.89
N LYS A 169 14.63 -2.82 16.94
CA LYS A 169 15.67 -2.01 17.58
C LYS A 169 16.69 -1.54 16.56
N GLN A 170 17.36 -0.43 16.86
CA GLN A 170 18.30 0.24 15.97
C GLN A 170 19.41 -0.66 15.41
N TYR A 171 19.91 -1.61 16.19
CA TYR A 171 21.01 -2.49 15.78
C TYR A 171 20.56 -3.96 15.78
N MET A 172 19.58 -4.29 14.91
CA MET A 172 19.14 -5.67 14.72
C MET A 172 19.75 -6.26 13.47
N ALA A 173 20.64 -7.23 13.66
CA ALA A 173 21.16 -8.04 12.57
C ALA A 173 20.15 -9.11 12.13
N LEU A 174 20.38 -9.71 10.96
CA LEU A 174 19.51 -10.68 10.29
C LEU A 174 18.94 -11.77 11.22
N GLY A 175 19.79 -12.41 12.04
CA GLY A 175 19.33 -13.45 12.97
C GLY A 175 18.42 -12.94 14.10
N LYS A 176 18.43 -11.64 14.39
CA LYS A 176 17.57 -11.03 15.42
C LYS A 176 16.23 -10.57 14.89
N VAL A 177 16.13 -10.29 13.59
CA VAL A 177 14.88 -9.88 12.92
C VAL A 177 13.86 -11.02 12.87
N ILE A 178 14.32 -12.27 12.94
CA ILE A 178 13.47 -13.46 12.93
C ILE A 178 12.52 -13.50 14.13
N ASP A 179 12.99 -13.14 15.33
CA ASP A 179 12.16 -13.18 16.54
C ASP A 179 10.93 -12.26 16.46
N PRO A 180 11.04 -10.96 16.12
CA PRO A 180 9.87 -10.12 15.86
C PRO A 180 8.95 -10.66 14.76
N PHE A 181 9.53 -11.18 13.69
CA PHE A 181 8.76 -11.70 12.56
C PHE A 181 7.84 -12.86 12.96
N VAL A 182 8.38 -13.88 13.66
CA VAL A 182 7.58 -15.05 14.08
C VAL A 182 6.56 -14.72 15.17
N CYS A 183 6.70 -13.58 15.85
CA CYS A 183 5.77 -13.12 16.89
C CYS A 183 4.62 -12.28 16.34
N ALA A 184 4.48 -12.15 15.02
CA ALA A 184 3.36 -11.44 14.41
C ALA A 184 2.01 -12.00 14.90
N ALA A 185 1.00 -11.13 15.07
CA ALA A 185 -0.31 -11.49 15.59
C ALA A 185 -1.02 -12.50 14.67
N GLU A 186 -0.81 -12.40 13.36
CA GLU A 186 -1.33 -13.33 12.35
C GLU A 186 -0.94 -14.78 12.65
N PHE A 187 0.29 -14.99 13.12
CA PHE A 187 0.78 -16.30 13.48
C PHE A 187 0.33 -16.75 14.87
N GLN A 188 0.02 -15.81 15.77
CA GLN A 188 -0.50 -16.14 17.10
C GLN A 188 -1.97 -16.57 17.06
N GLU A 189 -2.74 -16.14 16.06
CA GLU A 189 -4.13 -16.56 15.86
C GLU A 189 -4.25 -17.98 15.27
N LEU A 190 -3.16 -18.57 14.76
CA LEU A 190 -3.19 -19.93 14.23
C LEU A 190 -3.54 -20.96 15.33
N GLU A 191 -4.44 -21.85 14.99
CA GLU A 191 -4.87 -22.89 15.92
C GLU A 191 -3.75 -23.92 16.18
N HIS A 192 -3.48 -24.21 17.43
CA HIS A 192 -2.55 -25.27 17.82
C HIS A 192 -3.30 -26.54 18.20
N LYS A 193 -3.16 -27.60 17.39
CA LYS A 193 -3.79 -28.91 17.64
C LYS A 193 -2.79 -29.86 18.33
N LYS A 194 -3.28 -30.75 19.18
CA LYS A 194 -2.44 -31.77 19.82
C LYS A 194 -1.70 -32.66 18.78
N ALA A 195 -2.30 -32.87 17.61
CA ALA A 195 -1.70 -33.61 16.51
C ALA A 195 -0.42 -32.96 15.96
N HIS A 196 -0.22 -31.65 16.16
CA HIS A 196 0.98 -30.93 15.72
C HIS A 196 2.23 -31.22 16.58
N ASN A 197 2.05 -31.74 17.81
CA ASN A 197 3.16 -31.89 18.75
C ASN A 197 4.22 -32.88 18.27
N GLU A 198 3.83 -34.04 17.75
CA GLU A 198 4.77 -35.04 17.27
C GLU A 198 5.57 -34.58 16.03
N PRO A 199 4.93 -34.03 14.98
CA PRO A 199 5.64 -33.44 13.85
C PRO A 199 6.61 -32.31 14.26
N MET A 200 6.19 -31.45 15.20
CA MET A 200 7.04 -30.37 15.73
C MET A 200 8.26 -30.89 16.47
N GLN A 201 8.11 -31.98 17.27
CA GLN A 201 9.25 -32.59 17.96
C GLN A 201 10.25 -33.20 16.98
N LYS A 202 9.79 -33.90 15.93
CA LYS A 202 10.66 -34.45 14.90
C LYS A 202 11.45 -33.33 14.22
N LEU A 203 10.77 -32.22 13.84
CA LEU A 203 11.41 -31.08 13.21
C LEU A 203 12.42 -30.39 14.13
N LEU A 204 12.09 -30.24 15.42
CA LEU A 204 13.00 -29.68 16.42
C LEU A 204 14.27 -30.56 16.56
N GLN A 205 14.13 -31.89 16.62
CA GLN A 205 15.27 -32.81 16.71
C GLN A 205 16.20 -32.67 15.49
N GLU A 206 15.66 -32.53 14.29
CA GLU A 206 16.48 -32.31 13.09
C GLU A 206 17.21 -30.98 13.10
N LEU A 207 16.55 -29.90 13.54
CA LEU A 207 17.15 -28.57 13.65
C LEU A 207 18.26 -28.54 14.73
N VAL A 208 18.07 -29.25 15.84
CA VAL A 208 19.11 -29.43 16.88
C VAL A 208 20.29 -30.21 16.33
N ARG A 209 20.05 -31.28 15.55
CA ARG A 209 21.10 -32.07 14.89
C ARG A 209 21.94 -31.21 13.92
N LYS A 210 21.28 -30.28 13.19
CA LYS A 210 21.96 -29.32 12.31
C LYS A 210 22.60 -28.15 13.07
N LYS A 211 22.49 -28.09 14.40
CA LYS A 211 23.01 -27.01 15.28
C LYS A 211 22.40 -25.63 15.00
N VAL A 212 21.21 -25.59 14.42
CA VAL A 212 20.46 -24.36 14.17
C VAL A 212 19.84 -23.86 15.47
N VAL A 213 19.24 -24.77 16.24
CA VAL A 213 18.69 -24.49 17.57
C VAL A 213 19.71 -24.95 18.61
N THR A 214 20.33 -24.00 19.30
CA THR A 214 21.40 -24.27 20.30
C THR A 214 20.85 -24.59 21.68
N ASP A 215 19.73 -24.01 22.07
CA ASP A 215 19.08 -24.24 23.37
C ASP A 215 17.62 -24.65 23.20
N PRO A 216 17.34 -25.96 23.03
CA PRO A 216 15.98 -26.44 22.77
C PRO A 216 15.04 -26.25 23.97
N LYS A 217 15.55 -26.22 25.22
CA LYS A 217 14.73 -26.05 26.43
C LYS A 217 14.16 -24.62 26.48
N LYS A 218 15.03 -23.62 26.29
CA LYS A 218 14.62 -22.21 26.25
C LYS A 218 13.69 -21.91 25.07
N PHE A 219 13.95 -22.55 23.94
CA PHE A 219 13.13 -22.43 22.74
C PHE A 219 11.69 -22.95 22.98
N ALA A 220 11.56 -24.12 23.63
CA ALA A 220 10.26 -24.75 23.92
C ALA A 220 9.42 -24.03 25.00
N GLN A 221 10.01 -23.09 25.77
CA GLN A 221 9.27 -22.28 26.76
C GLN A 221 8.36 -21.20 26.13
N ARG A 222 8.53 -20.92 24.83
CA ARG A 222 7.72 -19.95 24.09
C ARG A 222 6.29 -20.49 23.86
N LYS A 223 5.36 -19.61 23.48
CA LYS A 223 4.00 -20.02 23.10
C LYS A 223 4.06 -21.07 21.96
N PRO A 224 3.22 -22.13 22.01
CA PRO A 224 3.28 -23.23 21.03
C PRO A 224 3.17 -22.78 19.57
N ASN A 225 2.33 -21.78 19.29
CA ASN A 225 2.18 -21.24 17.94
C ASN A 225 3.46 -20.55 17.45
N ILE A 226 4.11 -19.77 18.31
CA ILE A 226 5.39 -19.10 17.98
C ILE A 226 6.48 -20.15 17.73
N VAL A 227 6.53 -21.20 18.58
CA VAL A 227 7.46 -22.32 18.36
C VAL A 227 7.19 -23.01 17.03
N LYS A 228 5.93 -23.29 16.70
CA LYS A 228 5.52 -23.93 15.45
C LYS A 228 6.00 -23.11 14.24
N ILE A 229 5.67 -21.83 14.20
CA ILE A 229 6.04 -20.95 13.08
C ILE A 229 7.56 -20.79 12.98
N HIS A 230 8.25 -20.65 14.10
CA HIS A 230 9.72 -20.55 14.10
C HIS A 230 10.38 -21.84 13.56
N LEU A 231 9.88 -23.02 13.96
CA LEU A 231 10.36 -24.29 13.42
C LEU A 231 10.13 -24.43 11.92
N LEU A 232 8.94 -24.04 11.44
CA LEU A 232 8.62 -24.06 10.01
C LEU A 232 9.48 -23.08 9.20
N LEU A 233 9.71 -21.89 9.74
CA LEU A 233 10.59 -20.89 9.14
C LEU A 233 12.01 -21.42 9.02
N MET A 234 12.58 -21.98 10.12
CA MET A 234 13.91 -22.55 10.12
C MET A 234 14.02 -23.77 9.22
N ALA A 235 12.98 -24.61 9.14
CA ALA A 235 12.93 -25.73 8.22
C ALA A 235 13.04 -25.27 6.76
N ASN A 236 12.31 -24.21 6.39
CA ASN A 236 12.41 -23.61 5.07
C ASN A 236 13.81 -23.10 4.77
N LEU A 237 14.40 -22.35 5.68
CA LEU A 237 15.72 -21.74 5.52
C LEU A 237 16.85 -22.79 5.46
N GLU A 238 16.73 -23.87 6.23
CA GLU A 238 17.71 -24.98 6.30
C GLU A 238 17.40 -26.14 5.34
N ARG A 239 16.39 -25.99 4.49
CA ARG A 239 15.98 -27.00 3.49
C ARG A 239 15.66 -28.35 4.11
N ILE A 240 14.89 -28.31 5.20
CA ILE A 240 14.35 -29.50 5.85
C ILE A 240 12.91 -29.70 5.37
N GLY A 241 12.58 -30.93 4.99
CA GLY A 241 11.21 -31.26 4.57
C GLY A 241 10.21 -31.01 5.70
N VAL A 242 9.08 -30.40 5.38
CA VAL A 242 8.01 -30.16 6.34
C VAL A 242 7.26 -31.47 6.59
N PRO A 243 7.09 -31.90 7.85
CA PRO A 243 6.36 -33.13 8.17
C PRO A 243 4.87 -33.02 7.78
N PRO A 244 4.24 -34.15 7.39
CA PRO A 244 2.80 -34.21 7.18
C PRO A 244 2.03 -33.71 8.41
N GLY A 245 0.99 -32.91 8.17
CA GLY A 245 0.17 -32.27 9.22
C GLY A 245 0.54 -30.83 9.55
N LEU A 246 1.73 -30.34 9.12
CA LEU A 246 2.13 -28.94 9.26
C LEU A 246 2.15 -28.18 7.91
N GLU A 247 1.81 -28.85 6.83
CA GLU A 247 1.88 -28.30 5.48
C GLU A 247 0.95 -27.08 5.26
N ALA A 248 -0.25 -27.10 5.89
CA ALA A 248 -1.19 -25.98 5.78
C ALA A 248 -0.64 -24.72 6.47
N ASP A 249 -0.08 -24.89 7.69
CA ASP A 249 0.52 -23.79 8.44
C ASP A 249 1.80 -23.27 7.73
N TYR A 250 2.57 -24.18 7.12
CA TYR A 250 3.73 -23.80 6.31
C TYR A 250 3.33 -22.99 5.07
N ARG A 251 2.27 -23.41 4.36
CA ARG A 251 1.77 -22.66 3.21
C ARG A 251 1.30 -21.27 3.63
N TYR A 252 0.54 -21.17 4.71
CA TYR A 252 0.10 -19.90 5.27
C TYR A 252 1.28 -18.99 5.64
N LEU A 253 2.32 -19.55 6.30
CA LEU A 253 3.55 -18.82 6.61
C LEU A 253 4.20 -18.25 5.33
N MET A 254 4.29 -19.05 4.26
CA MET A 254 4.93 -18.62 3.02
C MET A 254 4.09 -17.56 2.26
N GLU A 255 2.77 -17.66 2.33
CA GLU A 255 1.84 -16.70 1.69
C GLU A 255 1.83 -15.34 2.41
N GLU A 256 1.86 -15.33 3.75
CA GLU A 256 1.82 -14.08 4.53
C GLU A 256 3.19 -13.42 4.71
N SER A 257 4.28 -14.18 4.60
CA SER A 257 5.65 -13.66 4.82
C SER A 257 5.99 -12.41 4.02
N PRO A 258 5.64 -12.28 2.71
CA PRO A 258 6.00 -11.08 1.94
C PRO A 258 5.35 -9.80 2.47
N LYS A 259 4.06 -9.88 2.82
CA LYS A 259 3.28 -8.74 3.33
C LYS A 259 3.82 -8.31 4.70
N LEU A 260 4.04 -9.29 5.58
CA LEU A 260 4.56 -9.05 6.93
C LEU A 260 5.95 -8.43 6.90
N LEU A 261 6.85 -8.94 6.05
CA LEU A 261 8.21 -8.40 5.95
C LEU A 261 8.24 -7.01 5.33
N GLU A 262 7.36 -6.74 4.37
CA GLU A 262 7.24 -5.40 3.79
C GLU A 262 6.71 -4.39 4.84
N GLU A 263 5.71 -4.76 5.61
CA GLU A 263 5.20 -3.91 6.70
C GLU A 263 6.24 -3.72 7.81
N MET A 264 6.97 -4.79 8.14
CA MET A 264 8.09 -4.73 9.09
C MET A 264 9.21 -3.79 8.61
N LEU A 265 9.48 -3.75 7.31
CA LEU A 265 10.42 -2.79 6.70
C LEU A 265 9.94 -1.35 6.87
N LYS A 266 8.65 -1.07 6.64
CA LYS A 266 8.06 0.25 6.87
C LYS A 266 8.25 0.69 8.33
N VAL A 267 8.01 -0.20 9.31
CA VAL A 267 8.24 0.09 10.73
C VAL A 267 9.70 0.38 11.02
N ALA A 268 10.65 -0.34 10.43
CA ALA A 268 12.08 -0.10 10.62
C ALA A 268 12.56 1.21 9.99
N ALA A 269 11.97 1.56 8.84
CA ALA A 269 12.27 2.77 8.08
C ALA A 269 11.45 4.00 8.52
N TYR A 270 10.48 3.82 9.43
CA TYR A 270 9.68 4.92 9.96
C TYR A 270 10.55 5.94 10.72
N PRO A 271 10.30 7.25 10.56
CA PRO A 271 11.09 8.28 11.22
C PRO A 271 11.10 8.14 12.75
N LYS A 272 12.28 7.89 13.32
CA LYS A 272 12.46 7.67 14.77
C LYS A 272 13.10 8.86 15.47
N VAL A 273 13.88 9.64 14.72
CA VAL A 273 14.74 10.70 15.28
C VAL A 273 14.25 12.05 14.80
N ARG A 274 13.71 12.87 15.72
CA ARG A 274 13.36 14.27 15.44
C ARG A 274 14.58 15.15 15.66
N PRO A 275 14.75 16.27 14.93
CA PRO A 275 13.84 16.84 13.93
C PRO A 275 13.95 16.22 12.52
N PHE A 276 14.94 15.37 12.26
CA PHE A 276 15.30 14.92 10.92
C PHE A 276 14.44 13.77 10.39
N MET A 277 13.67 13.09 11.25
CA MET A 277 12.73 12.03 10.88
C MET A 277 13.36 10.87 10.10
N TYR A 278 14.52 10.37 10.58
CA TYR A 278 15.22 9.25 9.93
C TYR A 278 14.88 7.91 10.55
N GLY A 279 14.84 6.87 9.71
CA GLY A 279 14.69 5.46 10.11
C GLY A 279 16.02 4.82 10.53
N TRP A 280 16.01 3.49 10.67
CA TRP A 280 17.18 2.70 11.06
C TRP A 280 17.66 1.84 9.89
N MET A 281 18.90 2.02 9.47
CA MET A 281 19.52 1.30 8.36
C MET A 281 19.66 -0.19 8.65
N THR A 282 20.26 -0.56 9.79
CA THR A 282 20.60 -1.96 10.10
C THR A 282 19.39 -2.92 10.06
N PRO A 283 18.26 -2.65 10.79
CA PRO A 283 17.11 -3.53 10.71
C PRO A 283 16.46 -3.53 9.34
N SER A 284 16.44 -2.39 8.61
CA SER A 284 15.85 -2.34 7.28
C SER A 284 16.59 -3.24 6.28
N ILE A 285 17.92 -3.18 6.26
CA ILE A 285 18.74 -4.08 5.43
C ILE A 285 18.53 -5.54 5.86
N ALA A 286 18.53 -5.83 7.18
CA ALA A 286 18.34 -7.18 7.70
C ALA A 286 16.98 -7.79 7.32
N ILE A 287 15.92 -6.98 7.27
CA ILE A 287 14.59 -7.42 6.82
C ILE A 287 14.62 -7.80 5.34
N ILE A 288 15.24 -6.98 4.48
CA ILE A 288 15.35 -7.29 3.05
C ILE A 288 16.22 -8.56 2.84
N GLU A 289 17.32 -8.70 3.58
CA GLU A 289 18.11 -9.93 3.56
C GLU A 289 17.30 -11.15 4.00
N LEU A 290 16.38 -11.02 4.96
CA LEU A 290 15.47 -12.09 5.34
C LEU A 290 14.49 -12.42 4.19
N MET A 291 13.98 -11.42 3.46
CA MET A 291 13.18 -11.66 2.26
C MET A 291 13.93 -12.46 1.22
N GLN A 292 15.21 -12.13 0.98
CA GLN A 292 16.09 -12.88 0.06
C GLN A 292 16.30 -14.32 0.54
N CYS A 293 16.64 -14.51 1.81
CA CYS A 293 16.84 -15.82 2.40
C CYS A 293 15.61 -16.72 2.28
N LEU A 294 14.42 -16.16 2.55
CA LEU A 294 13.15 -16.87 2.43
C LEU A 294 12.82 -17.22 0.97
N SER A 295 13.04 -16.29 0.05
CA SER A 295 12.76 -16.51 -1.38
C SER A 295 13.65 -17.59 -1.99
N GLN A 296 14.91 -17.68 -1.56
CA GLN A 296 15.90 -18.62 -2.10
C GLN A 296 16.13 -19.86 -1.23
N ASN A 297 15.44 -19.99 -0.11
CA ASN A 297 15.66 -21.06 0.87
C ASN A 297 17.15 -21.17 1.25
N VAL A 298 17.73 -20.05 1.65
CA VAL A 298 19.13 -19.95 2.07
C VAL A 298 19.20 -19.56 3.54
N SER A 299 20.02 -20.30 4.31
CA SER A 299 20.17 -20.05 5.74
C SER A 299 20.71 -18.64 6.02
N PRO A 300 20.16 -17.91 7.01
CA PRO A 300 20.71 -16.64 7.47
C PRO A 300 22.17 -16.73 7.93
N SER A 301 22.63 -17.93 8.29
CA SER A 301 24.01 -18.20 8.69
C SER A 301 25.05 -17.93 7.61
N VAL A 302 24.64 -17.76 6.34
CA VAL A 302 25.54 -17.37 5.25
C VAL A 302 26.06 -15.94 5.39
N ARG A 303 25.34 -15.09 6.15
CA ARG A 303 25.77 -13.72 6.47
C ARG A 303 26.60 -13.66 7.74
N ILE A 304 27.52 -12.72 7.82
CA ILE A 304 28.30 -12.51 9.04
C ILE A 304 27.42 -11.85 10.10
N PRO A 305 27.24 -12.44 11.29
CA PRO A 305 26.53 -11.82 12.38
C PRO A 305 27.15 -10.46 12.74
N ASN A 306 26.33 -9.46 13.03
CA ASN A 306 26.77 -8.11 13.40
C ASN A 306 27.63 -7.39 12.33
N ALA A 307 27.47 -7.76 11.06
CA ALA A 307 28.19 -7.11 9.96
C ALA A 307 27.87 -5.60 9.83
N TYR A 308 26.80 -5.14 10.43
CA TYR A 308 26.35 -3.75 10.41
C TYR A 308 26.91 -2.89 11.55
N VAL A 309 27.51 -3.50 12.56
CA VAL A 309 28.06 -2.82 13.73
C VAL A 309 29.55 -2.59 13.50
N GLY A 310 29.92 -1.37 13.15
CA GLY A 310 31.31 -0.94 12.99
C GLY A 310 31.75 -0.75 11.54
N LYS A 311 32.86 -0.06 11.38
CA LYS A 311 33.40 0.36 10.09
C LYS A 311 33.61 -0.83 9.15
N GLN A 312 32.97 -0.80 7.98
CA GLN A 312 33.29 -1.57 6.76
C GLN A 312 32.80 -3.03 6.61
N LYS A 313 31.85 -3.54 7.43
CA LYS A 313 31.43 -4.96 7.32
C LYS A 313 29.96 -5.17 6.95
N ILE A 314 29.31 -4.19 6.35
CA ILE A 314 27.88 -4.25 6.02
C ILE A 314 27.67 -5.18 4.82
N GLY A 315 26.69 -6.09 4.91
CA GLY A 315 26.30 -6.95 3.81
C GLY A 315 27.28 -8.08 3.46
N GLN A 316 28.27 -8.37 4.33
CA GLN A 316 29.27 -9.41 4.06
C GLN A 316 28.74 -10.83 4.30
N PHE A 317 29.19 -11.75 3.47
CA PHE A 317 28.96 -13.18 3.61
C PHE A 317 30.08 -13.87 4.40
N GLN A 318 29.75 -14.93 5.13
CA GLN A 318 30.77 -15.79 5.80
C GLN A 318 31.73 -16.40 4.78
N SER A 319 31.21 -16.75 3.61
CA SER A 319 32.01 -17.22 2.48
C SER A 319 31.65 -16.39 1.25
N PRO A 320 32.62 -15.87 0.48
CA PRO A 320 32.36 -15.16 -0.77
C PRO A 320 31.60 -15.99 -1.82
N MET A 321 31.51 -17.31 -1.60
CA MET A 321 30.79 -18.26 -2.45
C MET A 321 29.37 -18.58 -1.95
N ALA A 322 28.98 -18.09 -0.77
CA ALA A 322 27.68 -18.40 -0.15
C ALA A 322 26.47 -18.03 -1.05
N PRO A 323 26.50 -16.96 -1.85
CA PRO A 323 25.41 -16.68 -2.78
C PRO A 323 25.11 -17.78 -3.80
N LEU A 324 26.06 -18.67 -4.11
CA LEU A 324 25.82 -19.81 -5.01
C LEU A 324 24.84 -20.84 -4.45
N LEU A 325 24.60 -20.84 -3.13
CA LEU A 325 23.62 -21.72 -2.51
C LEU A 325 22.19 -21.46 -3.02
N GLN A 326 21.89 -20.31 -3.63
CA GLN A 326 20.59 -20.05 -4.23
C GLN A 326 20.33 -20.85 -5.52
N LEU A 327 21.37 -21.35 -6.18
CA LEU A 327 21.24 -22.13 -7.41
C LEU A 327 20.52 -23.47 -7.14
N PRO A 328 19.68 -23.95 -8.07
CA PRO A 328 19.06 -25.27 -7.95
C PRO A 328 20.14 -26.35 -7.83
N HIS A 329 19.85 -27.44 -7.12
CA HIS A 329 20.73 -28.61 -6.94
C HIS A 329 22.10 -28.32 -6.31
N VAL A 330 22.42 -27.06 -5.94
CA VAL A 330 23.68 -26.70 -5.29
C VAL A 330 23.51 -26.66 -3.77
N GLU A 331 24.27 -27.49 -3.07
CA GLU A 331 24.33 -27.58 -1.62
C GLU A 331 25.70 -27.09 -1.08
N ALA A 332 25.87 -27.08 0.24
CA ALA A 332 27.10 -26.61 0.84
C ALA A 332 28.33 -27.48 0.48
N GLY A 333 28.11 -28.74 0.09
CA GLY A 333 29.15 -29.66 -0.39
C GLY A 333 29.75 -29.19 -1.70
N GLU A 334 28.91 -28.95 -2.68
CA GLU A 334 29.29 -28.51 -4.03
C GLU A 334 29.98 -27.14 -3.99
N VAL A 335 29.49 -26.22 -3.12
CA VAL A 335 30.14 -24.91 -2.93
C VAL A 335 31.56 -25.06 -2.37
N LYS A 336 31.78 -25.99 -1.44
CA LYS A 336 33.14 -26.29 -0.95
C LYS A 336 34.02 -26.92 -2.01
N ASP A 337 33.45 -27.76 -2.86
CA ASP A 337 34.19 -28.43 -3.94
C ASP A 337 34.49 -27.44 -5.08
N LEU A 338 33.64 -26.47 -5.38
CA LEU A 338 33.97 -25.35 -6.27
C LEU A 338 35.21 -24.59 -5.79
N TYR A 339 35.28 -24.31 -4.49
CA TYR A 339 36.45 -23.66 -3.89
C TYR A 339 37.69 -24.53 -3.96
N LYS A 340 37.60 -25.81 -3.63
CA LYS A 340 38.75 -26.70 -3.53
C LYS A 340 39.23 -27.25 -4.87
N LYS A 341 38.30 -27.73 -5.71
CA LYS A 341 38.59 -28.44 -6.96
C LYS A 341 38.65 -27.48 -8.16
N ALA A 342 37.65 -26.60 -8.31
CA ALA A 342 37.61 -25.64 -9.39
C ALA A 342 38.44 -24.36 -9.11
N LYS A 343 38.98 -24.21 -7.87
CA LYS A 343 39.78 -23.07 -7.41
C LYS A 343 39.09 -21.70 -7.53
N ILE A 344 37.79 -21.65 -7.56
CA ILE A 344 36.99 -20.43 -7.59
C ILE A 344 36.82 -19.94 -6.16
N LYS A 345 37.23 -18.68 -5.89
CA LYS A 345 37.30 -18.16 -4.52
C LYS A 345 36.13 -17.22 -4.19
N SER A 346 35.45 -16.67 -5.22
CA SER A 346 34.39 -15.71 -5.00
C SER A 346 33.28 -15.82 -6.05
N MET A 347 32.10 -15.28 -5.70
CA MET A 347 31.00 -15.13 -6.65
C MET A 347 31.37 -14.26 -7.85
N ALA A 348 32.22 -13.24 -7.66
CA ALA A 348 32.71 -12.38 -8.73
C ALA A 348 33.56 -13.18 -9.73
N GLU A 349 34.50 -14.02 -9.25
CA GLU A 349 35.28 -14.92 -10.12
C GLU A 349 34.38 -15.88 -10.87
N PHE A 350 33.37 -16.47 -10.20
CA PHE A 350 32.40 -17.35 -10.85
C PHE A 350 31.59 -16.63 -11.93
N LYS A 351 31.10 -15.41 -11.67
CA LYS A 351 30.37 -14.58 -12.66
C LYS A 351 31.23 -14.21 -13.87
N ALA A 352 32.52 -13.98 -13.68
CA ALA A 352 33.46 -13.63 -14.74
C ALA A 352 33.75 -14.78 -15.73
N LEU A 353 33.49 -16.03 -15.36
CA LEU A 353 33.66 -17.17 -16.24
C LEU A 353 32.67 -17.13 -17.41
N THR A 354 33.09 -17.65 -18.56
CA THR A 354 32.17 -17.93 -19.67
C THR A 354 31.12 -18.96 -19.25
N MET A 355 29.98 -19.01 -19.94
CA MET A 355 28.91 -19.97 -19.58
C MET A 355 29.40 -21.42 -19.62
N THR A 356 30.22 -21.78 -20.60
CA THR A 356 30.90 -23.09 -20.67
C THR A 356 31.82 -23.33 -19.47
N GLY A 357 32.60 -22.33 -19.07
CA GLY A 357 33.47 -22.41 -17.88
C GLY A 357 32.69 -22.55 -16.59
N LYS A 358 31.53 -21.90 -16.44
CA LYS A 358 30.64 -22.05 -15.29
C LYS A 358 30.11 -23.49 -15.18
N VAL A 359 29.63 -24.04 -16.30
CA VAL A 359 29.12 -25.42 -16.37
C VAL A 359 30.23 -26.44 -16.08
N GLU A 360 31.43 -26.24 -16.61
CA GLU A 360 32.57 -27.12 -16.37
C GLU A 360 33.04 -27.09 -14.90
N ALA A 361 33.06 -25.91 -14.30
CA ALA A 361 33.34 -25.75 -12.88
C ALA A 361 32.31 -26.48 -11.99
N LEU A 362 31.03 -26.41 -12.32
CA LEU A 362 29.96 -27.11 -11.62
C LEU A 362 30.06 -28.64 -11.79
N LYS A 363 30.39 -29.13 -13.00
CA LYS A 363 30.72 -30.57 -13.22
C LYS A 363 31.88 -31.00 -12.34
N THR A 364 32.94 -30.21 -12.27
CA THR A 364 34.11 -30.49 -11.42
C THR A 364 33.76 -30.52 -9.93
N ALA A 365 32.78 -29.73 -9.51
CA ALA A 365 32.26 -29.72 -8.15
C ALA A 365 31.37 -30.93 -7.83
N GLY A 366 30.97 -31.73 -8.82
CA GLY A 366 30.24 -32.97 -8.62
C GLY A 366 28.76 -32.89 -8.96
N LEU A 367 28.27 -31.83 -9.63
CA LEU A 367 26.89 -31.76 -10.12
C LEU A 367 26.66 -32.79 -11.23
N LYS A 368 25.49 -33.41 -11.21
CA LYS A 368 25.04 -34.35 -12.23
C LYS A 368 24.72 -33.63 -13.53
N GLU A 369 24.94 -34.30 -14.64
CA GLU A 369 24.68 -33.71 -15.96
C GLU A 369 23.21 -33.33 -16.20
N ALA A 370 22.29 -34.12 -15.62
CA ALA A 370 20.86 -33.84 -15.64
C ALA A 370 20.44 -32.52 -14.95
N ASP A 371 21.18 -32.12 -13.92
CA ASP A 371 20.87 -30.97 -13.08
C ASP A 371 21.47 -29.65 -13.65
N LEU A 372 22.41 -29.78 -14.61
CA LEU A 372 23.16 -28.65 -15.14
C LEU A 372 22.32 -27.69 -15.98
N GLU A 373 21.28 -28.18 -16.63
CA GLU A 373 20.38 -27.35 -17.44
C GLU A 373 19.59 -26.38 -16.57
N ASP A 374 19.03 -26.86 -15.46
CA ASP A 374 18.31 -26.04 -14.49
C ASP A 374 19.23 -24.99 -13.85
N VAL A 375 20.44 -25.41 -13.50
CA VAL A 375 21.44 -24.50 -12.91
C VAL A 375 21.86 -23.43 -13.94
N ALA A 376 22.08 -23.82 -15.19
CA ALA A 376 22.43 -22.90 -16.25
C ALA A 376 21.30 -21.88 -16.51
N ALA A 377 20.03 -22.31 -16.52
CA ALA A 377 18.90 -21.42 -16.64
C ALA A 377 18.82 -20.41 -15.48
N ALA A 378 19.03 -20.90 -14.24
CA ALA A 378 19.06 -20.03 -13.06
C ALA A 378 20.20 -19.00 -13.12
N ILE A 379 21.42 -19.41 -13.53
CA ILE A 379 22.56 -18.49 -13.69
C ILE A 379 22.26 -17.42 -14.75
N LYS A 380 21.69 -17.80 -15.90
CA LYS A 380 21.34 -16.86 -16.97
C LYS A 380 20.29 -15.84 -16.53
N SER A 381 19.41 -16.20 -15.61
CA SER A 381 18.39 -15.32 -15.08
C SER A 381 18.87 -14.42 -13.93
N MET A 382 20.06 -14.61 -13.38
CA MET A 382 20.60 -13.78 -12.30
C MET A 382 20.78 -12.32 -12.77
N PRO A 383 20.26 -11.36 -12.00
CA PRO A 383 20.38 -9.94 -12.35
C PRO A 383 21.75 -9.38 -11.98
N GLU A 384 22.19 -8.43 -12.79
CA GLU A 384 23.31 -7.54 -12.53
C GLU A 384 22.83 -6.10 -12.68
N VAL A 385 22.87 -5.33 -11.59
CA VAL A 385 22.41 -3.95 -11.56
C VAL A 385 23.59 -3.00 -11.60
N ASN A 386 23.61 -2.14 -12.63
CA ASN A 386 24.54 -1.03 -12.73
C ASN A 386 23.81 0.25 -12.29
N MET A 387 24.40 0.96 -11.32
CA MET A 387 23.82 2.11 -10.67
C MET A 387 24.76 3.31 -10.74
N ALA A 388 24.25 4.46 -11.19
CA ALA A 388 24.91 5.76 -11.09
C ALA A 388 24.01 6.73 -10.31
N ALA A 389 24.61 7.54 -9.45
CA ALA A 389 23.88 8.48 -8.61
C ALA A 389 24.37 9.90 -8.78
N THR A 390 23.46 10.86 -8.72
CA THR A 390 23.75 12.28 -8.56
C THR A 390 22.93 12.82 -7.38
N VAL A 391 23.61 13.53 -6.47
CA VAL A 391 22.98 14.13 -5.28
C VAL A 391 23.02 15.64 -5.45
N LYS A 392 21.85 16.30 -5.41
CA LYS A 392 21.71 17.73 -5.64
C LYS A 392 20.56 18.30 -4.82
N VAL A 393 20.65 19.60 -4.51
CA VAL A 393 19.51 20.42 -4.11
C VAL A 393 19.00 21.17 -5.35
N THR A 394 17.70 21.34 -5.44
CA THR A 394 17.07 21.99 -6.59
C THR A 394 17.36 23.50 -6.54
N GLY A 395 18.09 24.01 -7.54
CA GLY A 395 18.38 25.45 -7.66
C GLY A 395 19.67 25.92 -6.98
N GLU A 396 20.33 25.10 -6.18
CA GLU A 396 21.49 25.51 -5.39
C GLU A 396 22.75 24.70 -5.70
N ARG A 397 23.94 25.28 -5.43
CA ARG A 397 25.23 24.59 -5.59
C ARG A 397 25.70 23.91 -4.31
N GLU A 398 25.25 24.38 -3.16
CA GLU A 398 25.65 23.94 -1.83
C GLU A 398 24.44 23.38 -1.09
N ILE A 399 24.65 22.40 -0.22
CA ILE A 399 23.61 21.77 0.59
C ILE A 399 23.69 22.37 1.99
N LEU A 400 22.62 23.02 2.41
CA LEU A 400 22.47 23.54 3.78
C LEU A 400 21.72 22.53 4.66
N GLN A 401 21.73 22.77 5.96
CA GLN A 401 20.97 21.96 6.91
C GLN A 401 19.47 22.08 6.65
N LEU A 402 18.75 20.94 6.68
CA LEU A 402 17.31 20.81 6.42
C LEU A 402 16.88 21.01 4.95
N ASP A 403 17.80 21.30 4.03
CA ASP A 403 17.46 21.40 2.62
C ASP A 403 16.88 20.11 2.06
N PRO A 404 15.94 20.20 1.12
CA PRO A 404 15.40 19.05 0.41
C PRO A 404 16.41 18.49 -0.61
N VAL A 405 17.20 17.52 -0.17
CA VAL A 405 18.18 16.84 -1.02
C VAL A 405 17.48 15.82 -1.93
N THR A 406 17.74 15.94 -3.23
CA THR A 406 17.26 14.98 -4.22
C THR A 406 18.40 14.08 -4.69
N VAL A 407 18.23 12.78 -4.52
CA VAL A 407 19.10 11.74 -5.08
C VAL A 407 18.46 11.22 -6.35
N LYS A 408 19.10 11.51 -7.48
CA LYS A 408 18.70 10.96 -8.79
C LYS A 408 19.56 9.76 -9.12
N LEU A 409 18.93 8.62 -9.31
CA LEU A 409 19.58 7.37 -9.67
C LEU A 409 19.28 7.04 -11.13
N ASN A 410 20.30 6.54 -11.81
CA ASN A 410 20.20 5.98 -13.14
C ASN A 410 20.53 4.50 -13.06
N LEU A 411 19.55 3.63 -13.34
CA LEU A 411 19.61 2.19 -13.13
C LEU A 411 19.51 1.44 -14.45
N VAL A 412 20.39 0.46 -14.61
CA VAL A 412 20.34 -0.49 -15.74
C VAL A 412 20.47 -1.90 -15.18
N LEU A 413 19.52 -2.77 -15.52
CA LEU A 413 19.55 -4.17 -15.13
C LEU A 413 19.88 -5.05 -16.33
N ARG A 414 20.88 -5.90 -16.18
CA ARG A 414 21.32 -6.86 -17.19
C ARG A 414 21.20 -8.29 -16.67
N ARG A 415 20.89 -9.22 -17.59
CA ARG A 415 20.93 -10.66 -17.31
C ARG A 415 21.67 -11.35 -18.46
N GLU A 416 22.31 -12.48 -18.16
CA GLU A 416 23.04 -13.21 -19.19
C GLU A 416 22.11 -13.75 -20.28
N VAL A 417 20.87 -14.10 -19.93
CA VAL A 417 19.84 -14.51 -20.89
C VAL A 417 19.58 -13.47 -21.99
N HIS A 418 19.80 -12.18 -21.73
CA HIS A 418 19.59 -11.11 -22.73
C HIS A 418 20.53 -11.22 -23.92
N LYS A 419 21.72 -11.82 -23.76
CA LYS A 419 22.68 -12.05 -24.86
C LYS A 419 22.19 -13.06 -25.88
N GLU A 420 21.21 -13.91 -25.51
CA GLU A 420 20.65 -14.94 -26.38
C GLU A 420 19.37 -14.46 -27.09
N LEU A 421 18.86 -13.27 -26.73
CA LEU A 421 17.65 -12.72 -27.34
C LEU A 421 17.93 -12.19 -28.76
N ARG A 422 16.99 -12.42 -29.66
CA ARG A 422 17.03 -11.87 -31.02
C ARG A 422 16.31 -10.52 -31.14
N ARG A 423 15.45 -10.19 -30.19
CA ARG A 423 14.64 -8.96 -30.18
C ARG A 423 14.28 -8.61 -28.74
N ALA A 424 14.40 -7.33 -28.38
CA ALA A 424 13.93 -6.85 -27.10
C ALA A 424 12.39 -6.96 -27.02
N SER A 425 11.90 -7.46 -25.89
CA SER A 425 10.47 -7.49 -25.56
C SER A 425 10.14 -6.37 -24.59
N SER A 426 8.96 -5.76 -24.73
CA SER A 426 8.51 -4.78 -23.75
C SER A 426 8.07 -5.48 -22.46
N LEU A 427 8.64 -5.04 -21.34
CA LEU A 427 8.31 -5.49 -20.00
C LEU A 427 7.37 -4.50 -19.28
N LYS A 428 7.02 -3.40 -19.94
CA LYS A 428 6.17 -2.37 -19.34
C LYS A 428 4.82 -2.94 -18.89
N GLY A 429 4.51 -2.78 -17.61
CA GLY A 429 3.27 -3.29 -17.02
C GLY A 429 3.23 -4.80 -16.79
N LYS A 430 4.34 -5.53 -16.99
CA LYS A 430 4.45 -6.95 -16.67
C LYS A 430 5.21 -7.13 -15.37
N ALA A 431 4.68 -7.99 -14.49
CA ALA A 431 5.42 -8.44 -13.32
C ALA A 431 6.60 -9.32 -13.76
N VAL A 432 7.80 -8.96 -13.32
CA VAL A 432 8.98 -9.80 -13.52
C VAL A 432 8.99 -10.85 -12.42
N LEU A 433 9.05 -12.13 -12.80
CA LEU A 433 9.08 -13.23 -11.86
C LEU A 433 10.53 -13.59 -11.52
N ALA A 434 10.82 -13.69 -10.23
CA ALA A 434 12.11 -14.16 -9.77
C ALA A 434 12.26 -15.67 -9.97
N CYS A 435 13.46 -16.12 -10.30
CA CYS A 435 13.81 -17.53 -10.29
C CYS A 435 14.01 -17.98 -8.83
N THR A 436 13.01 -18.66 -8.28
CA THR A 436 13.00 -19.19 -6.91
C THR A 436 12.71 -20.69 -6.92
N PRO A 437 13.69 -21.53 -7.33
CA PRO A 437 13.44 -22.94 -7.68
C PRO A 437 12.97 -23.80 -6.50
N ARG A 438 13.22 -23.35 -5.27
CA ARG A 438 12.86 -24.10 -4.04
C ARG A 438 11.67 -23.48 -3.30
N HIS A 439 11.16 -22.33 -3.75
CA HIS A 439 10.05 -21.67 -3.08
C HIS A 439 8.72 -22.23 -3.56
N ALA A 440 7.76 -22.42 -2.64
CA ALA A 440 6.46 -23.03 -2.95
C ALA A 440 5.57 -22.21 -3.90
N ALA A 441 5.77 -20.89 -3.96
CA ALA A 441 4.99 -19.99 -4.80
C ALA A 441 5.89 -19.12 -5.68
N GLN A 442 5.40 -18.77 -6.86
CA GLN A 442 6.10 -17.79 -7.71
C GLN A 442 6.12 -16.43 -7.02
N ARG A 443 7.26 -15.76 -7.09
CA ARG A 443 7.51 -14.45 -6.48
C ARG A 443 7.73 -13.40 -7.54
N GLU A 444 7.08 -12.24 -7.36
CA GLU A 444 7.43 -11.05 -8.12
C GLU A 444 8.76 -10.49 -7.64
N GLU A 445 9.61 -10.14 -8.59
CA GLU A 445 10.88 -9.50 -8.33
C GLU A 445 10.67 -8.00 -8.11
N CYS A 446 10.95 -7.55 -6.90
CA CYS A 446 10.91 -6.15 -6.52
C CYS A 446 12.28 -5.73 -5.98
N TRP A 447 12.56 -4.44 -6.10
CA TRP A 447 13.82 -3.87 -5.66
C TRP A 447 13.57 -2.76 -4.65
N TYR A 448 14.42 -2.69 -3.66
CA TYR A 448 14.40 -1.66 -2.63
C TYR A 448 15.62 -0.78 -2.78
N ILE A 449 15.40 0.50 -3.02
CA ILE A 449 16.46 1.50 -3.03
C ILE A 449 16.48 2.16 -1.66
N ILE A 450 17.63 2.16 -1.01
CA ILE A 450 17.83 2.70 0.33
C ILE A 450 18.98 3.70 0.27
N VAL A 451 18.78 4.89 0.84
CA VAL A 451 19.82 5.89 1.07
C VAL A 451 20.07 5.98 2.56
N SER A 452 21.28 5.70 2.98
CA SER A 452 21.64 5.55 4.39
C SER A 452 23.02 6.07 4.71
N ASP A 453 23.29 6.33 6.00
CA ASP A 453 24.61 6.61 6.52
C ASP A 453 25.06 5.50 7.48
N PRO A 454 26.07 4.70 7.10
CA PRO A 454 26.60 3.64 7.96
C PRO A 454 27.23 4.14 9.27
N ALA A 455 27.70 5.39 9.31
CA ALA A 455 28.35 5.92 10.50
C ALA A 455 27.35 6.20 11.63
N THR A 456 26.17 6.72 11.29
CA THR A 456 25.10 7.03 12.24
C THR A 456 24.05 5.93 12.36
N ASN A 457 24.05 4.97 11.43
CA ASN A 457 23.00 3.96 11.27
C ASN A 457 21.64 4.55 10.91
N PHE A 458 21.61 5.75 10.30
CA PHE A 458 20.39 6.36 9.84
C PHE A 458 20.04 5.91 8.42
N LEU A 459 18.75 5.69 8.21
CA LEU A 459 18.14 5.53 6.91
C LEU A 459 17.44 6.85 6.58
N TYR A 460 17.94 7.57 5.58
CA TYR A 460 17.41 8.87 5.19
C TYR A 460 16.11 8.74 4.37
N THR A 461 16.12 7.85 3.40
CA THR A 461 14.94 7.59 2.54
C THR A 461 15.04 6.20 1.90
N TRP A 462 13.92 5.67 1.49
CA TRP A 462 13.85 4.42 0.76
C TRP A 462 12.68 4.42 -0.23
N LYS A 463 12.77 3.59 -1.27
CA LYS A 463 11.71 3.41 -2.25
C LYS A 463 11.68 1.98 -2.77
N LYS A 464 10.49 1.39 -2.87
CA LYS A 464 10.26 0.13 -3.56
C LYS A 464 10.06 0.42 -5.04
N VAL A 465 10.79 -0.24 -5.92
CA VAL A 465 10.75 -0.01 -7.36
C VAL A 465 10.69 -1.33 -8.13
N SER A 466 10.04 -1.29 -9.28
CA SER A 466 10.18 -2.33 -10.30
C SER A 466 11.26 -1.90 -11.29
N LEU A 467 12.23 -2.77 -11.55
CA LEU A 467 13.29 -2.52 -12.52
C LEU A 467 12.97 -3.07 -13.92
N ALA A 468 11.70 -3.25 -14.25
CA ALA A 468 11.29 -3.73 -15.58
C ALA A 468 11.76 -2.81 -16.71
N GLU A 469 11.72 -1.49 -16.51
CA GLU A 469 12.23 -0.52 -17.48
C GLU A 469 13.76 -0.57 -17.58
N ALA A 470 14.45 -0.65 -16.45
CA ALA A 470 15.92 -0.82 -16.40
C ALA A 470 16.36 -2.11 -17.09
N GLU A 471 15.58 -3.19 -16.97
CA GLU A 471 15.82 -4.46 -17.64
C GLU A 471 15.57 -4.35 -19.14
N GLU A 472 14.51 -3.69 -19.60
CA GLU A 472 14.24 -3.44 -21.01
C GLU A 472 15.37 -2.64 -21.67
N ILE A 473 15.90 -1.62 -20.97
CA ILE A 473 17.07 -0.85 -21.42
C ILE A 473 18.30 -1.76 -21.51
N GLY A 474 18.56 -2.58 -20.49
CA GLY A 474 19.67 -3.54 -20.49
C GLY A 474 19.58 -4.56 -21.63
N MET A 475 18.36 -5.04 -21.96
CA MET A 475 18.13 -5.91 -23.12
C MET A 475 18.48 -5.22 -24.44
N ARG A 476 18.05 -3.97 -24.63
CA ARG A 476 18.37 -3.21 -25.85
C ARG A 476 19.87 -3.04 -26.02
N GLN A 477 20.58 -2.68 -24.95
CA GLN A 477 22.04 -2.55 -24.96
C GLN A 477 22.75 -3.86 -25.33
N ALA A 478 22.28 -4.99 -24.78
CA ALA A 478 22.86 -6.30 -25.10
C ALA A 478 22.68 -6.67 -26.59
N LEU A 479 21.59 -6.21 -27.23
CA LEU A 479 21.31 -6.44 -28.64
C LEU A 479 22.13 -5.52 -29.57
N ASP A 480 22.32 -4.25 -29.16
CA ASP A 480 23.03 -3.24 -29.96
C ASP A 480 24.55 -3.40 -29.88
N GLY A 481 25.06 -4.34 -29.08
CA GLY A 481 26.50 -4.59 -28.93
C GLY A 481 27.24 -3.44 -28.22
N GLY A 482 26.51 -2.54 -27.57
CA GLY A 482 27.07 -1.38 -26.88
C GLY A 482 27.91 -1.78 -25.66
N ASP A 483 29.15 -1.31 -25.68
CA ASP A 483 30.12 -1.50 -24.59
C ASP A 483 29.73 -0.65 -23.37
N ALA A 484 30.11 -1.10 -22.18
CA ALA A 484 29.73 -0.52 -20.89
C ALA A 484 30.22 0.93 -20.63
N GLY A 485 30.86 1.56 -21.62
CA GLY A 485 31.54 2.88 -21.51
C GLY A 485 30.70 4.10 -21.91
N GLU A 486 29.62 3.94 -22.65
CA GLU A 486 28.78 5.08 -23.03
C GLU A 486 27.83 5.47 -21.89
N LYS A 487 27.64 6.77 -21.63
CA LYS A 487 26.68 7.30 -20.66
C LYS A 487 25.25 6.95 -21.07
N VAL A 488 24.85 5.72 -20.85
CA VAL A 488 23.54 5.24 -21.23
C VAL A 488 22.51 5.77 -20.24
N LYS A 489 21.44 6.34 -20.77
CA LYS A 489 20.29 6.75 -20.00
C LYS A 489 19.51 5.50 -19.57
N GLY A 490 19.61 5.13 -18.29
CA GLY A 490 18.86 4.05 -17.68
C GLY A 490 17.50 4.52 -17.14
N GLN A 491 16.83 3.66 -16.37
CA GLN A 491 15.64 4.04 -15.61
C GLN A 491 16.03 5.08 -14.55
N GLU A 492 15.38 6.22 -14.58
CA GLU A 492 15.59 7.28 -13.59
C GLU A 492 14.69 7.05 -12.38
N VAL A 493 15.28 7.05 -11.17
CA VAL A 493 14.56 6.99 -9.90
C VAL A 493 15.02 8.14 -9.03
N GLU A 494 14.06 8.93 -8.55
CA GLU A 494 14.31 10.03 -7.64
C GLU A 494 13.89 9.64 -6.21
N LEU A 495 14.76 9.99 -5.25
CA LEU A 495 14.49 9.92 -3.82
C LEU A 495 14.80 11.26 -3.20
N LYS A 496 13.98 11.68 -2.26
CA LYS A 496 14.14 12.96 -1.56
C LYS A 496 14.29 12.71 -0.06
N PHE A 497 15.10 13.53 0.60
CA PHE A 497 15.21 13.55 2.06
C PHE A 497 15.71 14.94 2.53
N ARG A 498 15.52 15.27 3.79
CA ARG A 498 16.05 16.51 4.35
C ARG A 498 17.51 16.33 4.76
N ALA A 499 18.36 17.33 4.48
CA ALA A 499 19.77 17.29 4.85
C ALA A 499 19.96 17.22 6.37
N PRO A 500 20.89 16.38 6.87
CA PRO A 500 21.20 16.32 8.29
C PRO A 500 21.92 17.59 8.78
N SER A 501 22.35 17.57 10.06
CA SER A 501 23.18 18.64 10.63
C SER A 501 24.46 18.87 9.83
N PRO A 502 25.09 20.06 9.92
CA PRO A 502 26.30 20.37 9.17
C PRO A 502 27.41 19.35 9.42
N GLY A 503 28.05 18.89 8.33
CA GLY A 503 29.08 17.87 8.37
C GLY A 503 29.35 17.24 7.03
N THR A 504 30.27 16.27 7.01
CA THR A 504 30.56 15.45 5.83
C THR A 504 30.06 14.04 6.05
N TYR A 505 29.18 13.59 5.17
CA TYR A 505 28.50 12.29 5.25
C TYR A 505 28.91 11.39 4.08
N GLN A 506 29.08 10.11 4.37
CA GLN A 506 29.24 9.08 3.34
C GLN A 506 27.91 8.37 3.13
N LEU A 507 27.12 8.87 2.20
CA LEU A 507 25.87 8.25 1.83
C LEU A 507 26.15 6.91 1.16
N MET A 508 25.59 5.85 1.71
CA MET A 508 25.59 4.53 1.09
C MET A 508 24.22 4.29 0.47
N ILE A 509 24.21 4.16 -0.84
CA ILE A 509 23.01 3.91 -1.64
C ILE A 509 23.00 2.43 -2.00
N TRP A 510 21.93 1.75 -1.59
CA TRP A 510 21.71 0.34 -1.82
C TRP A 510 20.60 0.15 -2.85
N CYS A 511 20.79 -0.81 -3.75
CA CYS A 511 19.73 -1.34 -4.59
C CYS A 511 19.67 -2.84 -4.31
N MET A 512 18.68 -3.27 -3.53
CA MET A 512 18.55 -4.63 -3.00
C MET A 512 17.32 -5.32 -3.56
N SER A 513 17.48 -6.56 -4.02
CA SER A 513 16.35 -7.39 -4.45
C SER A 513 15.63 -8.01 -3.25
N ASN A 514 14.31 -8.23 -3.39
CA ASN A 514 13.56 -9.06 -2.44
C ASN A 514 13.81 -10.57 -2.61
N SER A 515 14.46 -10.98 -3.70
CA SER A 515 14.47 -12.37 -4.15
C SER A 515 15.85 -12.96 -4.42
N TRP A 516 16.86 -12.14 -4.69
CA TRP A 516 18.18 -12.60 -5.07
C TRP A 516 19.22 -12.36 -3.98
N VAL A 517 19.96 -13.38 -3.60
CA VAL A 517 21.05 -13.28 -2.62
C VAL A 517 22.35 -12.90 -3.31
N GLY A 518 22.97 -11.79 -2.89
CA GLY A 518 24.27 -11.34 -3.42
C GLY A 518 24.24 -10.78 -4.84
N CYS A 519 23.07 -10.33 -5.30
CA CYS A 519 22.90 -9.57 -6.54
C CYS A 519 22.66 -8.07 -6.29
N ASP A 520 22.77 -7.65 -5.04
CA ASP A 520 22.58 -6.28 -4.61
C ASP A 520 23.69 -5.37 -5.15
N ALA A 521 23.34 -4.15 -5.54
CA ALA A 521 24.28 -3.12 -5.93
C ALA A 521 24.40 -2.07 -4.83
N THR A 522 25.62 -1.56 -4.63
CA THR A 522 25.91 -0.52 -3.63
C THR A 522 26.77 0.57 -4.26
N LEU A 523 26.49 1.82 -3.90
CA LEU A 523 27.24 2.98 -4.32
C LEU A 523 27.49 3.89 -3.11
N ILE A 524 28.71 4.42 -3.00
CA ILE A 524 29.07 5.40 -1.95
C ILE A 524 29.18 6.76 -2.60
N HIS A 525 28.48 7.75 -2.03
CA HIS A 525 28.53 9.13 -2.44
C HIS A 525 28.88 10.03 -1.24
N THR A 526 29.81 10.96 -1.39
CA THR A 526 30.16 11.90 -0.34
C THR A 526 29.30 13.15 -0.45
N MET A 527 28.56 13.47 0.62
CA MET A 527 27.73 14.65 0.73
C MET A 527 28.30 15.58 1.81
N LYS A 528 28.43 16.86 1.49
CA LYS A 528 28.84 17.88 2.45
C LYS A 528 27.66 18.81 2.73
N VAL A 529 27.27 18.92 3.99
CA VAL A 529 26.22 19.81 4.46
C VAL A 529 26.87 20.98 5.16
N LEU A 530 26.55 22.18 4.74
CA LEU A 530 27.05 23.42 5.33
C LEU A 530 26.08 23.96 6.39
N LYS A 531 26.61 24.74 7.28
CA LYS A 531 25.79 25.50 8.23
C LYS A 531 25.19 26.69 7.49
N GLU A 532 23.95 27.01 7.77
CA GLU A 532 23.35 28.25 7.33
C GLU A 532 24.18 29.42 7.86
N ALA A 533 24.66 30.30 6.98
CA ALA A 533 25.43 31.46 7.39
C ALA A 533 24.54 32.36 8.25
N THR A 534 24.99 32.70 9.45
CA THR A 534 24.28 33.71 10.22
C THR A 534 24.28 35.03 9.46
N PRO A 535 23.25 35.89 9.61
CA PRO A 535 23.20 37.18 8.93
C PRO A 535 24.46 38.02 9.10
N GLU A 536 25.14 37.89 10.24
CA GLU A 536 26.40 38.56 10.55
C GLU A 536 27.60 37.96 9.76
N GLU A 537 27.63 36.62 9.57
CA GLU A 537 28.68 35.96 8.78
C GLU A 537 28.48 36.21 7.28
N ALA A 538 27.25 36.30 6.80
CA ALA A 538 26.91 36.65 5.42
C ALA A 538 27.30 38.11 5.10
N LEU A 539 27.07 39.04 6.04
CA LEU A 539 27.51 40.43 5.94
C LEU A 539 29.04 40.58 5.94
N SER A 540 29.73 39.78 6.76
CA SER A 540 31.22 39.82 6.81
C SER A 540 31.85 39.19 5.56
N ALA A 541 31.23 38.18 4.95
CA ALA A 541 31.69 37.58 3.72
C ALA A 541 31.45 38.49 2.49
N ASN A 542 30.34 39.20 2.44
CA ASN A 542 30.08 40.22 1.41
C ASN A 542 30.95 41.47 1.60
N GLY A 543 31.26 41.85 2.82
CA GLY A 543 32.16 42.97 3.09
C GLY A 543 33.62 42.77 2.66
N ALA A 544 34.04 41.55 2.38
CA ALA A 544 35.35 41.22 1.82
C ALA A 544 35.40 41.27 0.29
N LEU A 545 34.26 41.33 -0.39
CA LEU A 545 34.14 41.42 -1.85
C LEU A 545 33.82 42.84 -2.35
N GLU A 546 33.40 43.75 -1.48
CA GLU A 546 33.04 45.14 -1.85
C GLU A 546 34.16 46.19 -1.54
N ALA A 547 35.40 45.84 -1.81
CA ALA A 547 36.45 46.86 -2.02
C ALA A 547 36.69 47.14 -3.51
N GLY A 548 35.66 47.12 -4.32
CA GLY A 548 35.69 47.39 -5.75
C GLY A 548 34.33 47.83 -6.27
N GLU A 549 34.21 49.17 -6.36
CA GLU A 549 33.25 49.91 -7.20
C GLU A 549 31.74 49.83 -6.87
N LEU A 550 31.29 50.94 -6.28
CA LEU A 550 29.92 51.39 -6.22
C LEU A 550 29.48 52.00 -7.52
N GLU A 551 28.42 51.51 -8.16
CA GLU A 551 27.49 52.35 -8.93
C GLU A 551 26.04 52.03 -8.49
N ASP A 552 25.36 53.15 -8.27
CA ASP A 552 24.06 53.42 -7.74
C ASP A 552 22.91 52.90 -8.61
N GLY A 553 21.86 52.35 -8.03
CA GLY A 553 20.62 51.99 -8.75
C GLY A 553 19.56 51.42 -7.85
N GLY A 554 18.72 52.27 -7.29
CA GLY A 554 17.68 51.97 -6.32
C GLY A 554 16.53 51.05 -6.85
N GLY A 555 15.82 50.52 -5.90
CA GLY A 555 14.54 49.77 -6.13
C GLY A 555 14.14 48.99 -4.91
N ASP A 556 13.50 49.63 -3.93
CA ASP A 556 12.61 48.99 -2.96
C ASP A 556 11.54 48.18 -3.73
N ASP A 557 11.40 46.91 -3.39
CA ASP A 557 10.20 46.09 -3.39
C ASP A 557 10.56 44.58 -3.46
N PHE A 558 11.02 43.99 -2.37
CA PHE A 558 11.19 42.54 -2.31
C PHE A 558 11.18 41.94 -0.89
N LEU A 559 10.21 42.32 -0.07
CA LEU A 559 10.11 41.75 1.28
C LEU A 559 8.73 41.23 1.71
N ASP A 560 7.72 41.15 0.80
CA ASP A 560 6.38 40.72 1.20
C ASP A 560 5.93 39.33 0.70
N ASP A 561 6.77 38.56 0.00
CA ASP A 561 6.37 37.26 -0.56
C ASP A 561 6.97 36.00 0.12
N ILE A 562 7.55 36.12 1.33
CA ILE A 562 8.19 34.96 2.00
C ILE A 562 7.33 34.35 3.13
N SER A 563 6.16 34.90 3.43
CA SER A 563 5.33 34.38 4.54
C SER A 563 4.36 33.25 4.17
N ASP A 564 4.19 32.92 2.88
CA ASP A 564 3.15 31.96 2.43
C ASP A 564 3.69 30.67 1.80
N ALA A 565 5.01 30.48 1.71
CA ALA A 565 5.62 29.29 1.12
C ALA A 565 5.92 28.15 2.12
N GLY A 566 5.54 28.31 3.39
CA GLY A 566 5.88 27.37 4.46
C GLY A 566 4.91 26.24 4.70
N SER A 567 3.69 26.27 4.12
CA SER A 567 2.65 25.29 4.41
C SER A 567 2.39 24.26 3.30
N GLU A 568 2.89 24.47 2.08
CA GLU A 568 2.63 23.53 0.96
C GLU A 568 3.74 22.50 0.71
N LEU A 569 4.87 22.59 1.40
CA LEU A 569 6.00 21.67 1.19
C LEU A 569 5.98 20.41 2.06
N ASP A 570 5.09 20.30 3.05
CA ASP A 570 5.05 19.15 3.95
C ASP A 570 4.28 17.94 3.38
N ASP A 571 3.38 18.13 2.42
CA ASP A 571 2.56 17.06 1.85
C ASP A 571 3.21 16.34 0.65
N GLU A 572 4.11 16.99 -0.11
CA GLU A 572 4.74 16.36 -1.28
C GLU A 572 5.97 15.48 -0.96
N LEU A 573 6.57 15.60 0.22
CA LEU A 573 7.76 14.81 0.59
C LEU A 573 7.44 13.36 0.98
N TYR A 574 6.18 13.05 1.23
CA TYR A 574 5.69 11.73 1.65
C TYR A 574 4.75 11.05 0.66
N ASP A 575 4.51 11.66 -0.49
CA ASP A 575 3.72 11.05 -1.56
C ASP A 575 4.53 9.94 -2.24
N SER A 576 4.67 8.83 -1.53
CA SER A 576 5.12 7.56 -2.11
C SER A 576 3.88 6.78 -2.51
N ASP A 577 3.48 6.98 -3.76
CA ASP A 577 2.66 6.10 -4.60
C ASP A 577 1.59 5.22 -3.92
N GLU A 578 0.35 5.64 -4.08
CA GLU A 578 -0.90 4.91 -4.41
C GLU A 578 -1.19 3.54 -3.77
N THR A 579 -0.45 3.04 -2.80
CA THR A 579 -0.84 1.80 -2.08
C THR A 579 -0.47 1.82 -0.60
N GLY A 580 -0.86 2.81 0.15
CA GLY A 580 -0.62 2.77 1.59
C GLY A 580 -1.50 3.76 2.31
N THR A 581 -2.40 3.29 3.14
CA THR A 581 -3.09 4.15 4.10
C THR A 581 -2.06 4.74 5.03
N ASP A 582 -1.77 6.04 4.86
CA ASP A 582 -1.00 6.83 5.80
C ASP A 582 -1.71 6.80 7.16
N ILE A 583 -1.14 6.04 8.09
CA ILE A 583 -1.45 6.25 9.50
C ILE A 583 -0.60 7.45 9.91
N SER A 584 -1.22 8.60 10.08
CA SER A 584 -0.54 9.83 10.52
C SER A 584 0.11 9.62 11.90
N VAL A 585 1.13 10.44 12.22
CA VAL A 585 1.76 10.40 13.55
C VAL A 585 0.72 10.63 14.66
N GLU A 586 -0.27 11.49 14.38
CA GLU A 586 -1.39 11.78 15.27
C GLU A 586 -2.31 10.56 15.49
N ASP A 587 -2.51 9.74 14.46
CA ASP A 587 -3.25 8.47 14.59
C ASP A 587 -2.49 7.46 15.46
N TRP A 588 -1.16 7.41 15.37
CA TRP A 588 -0.32 6.57 16.23
C TRP A 588 -0.34 7.03 17.69
N GLU A 589 -0.27 8.33 17.94
CA GLU A 589 -0.38 8.89 19.29
C GLU A 589 -1.79 8.68 19.86
N ALA A 590 -2.83 8.84 19.05
CA ALA A 590 -4.21 8.57 19.43
C ALA A 590 -4.44 7.08 19.76
N ILE A 591 -3.88 6.16 18.97
CA ILE A 591 -3.95 4.70 19.21
C ILE A 591 -3.19 4.32 20.49
N ALA A 592 -2.01 4.89 20.71
CA ALA A 592 -1.22 4.65 21.91
C ALA A 592 -1.93 5.17 23.18
N TYR A 593 -2.50 6.36 23.11
CA TYR A 593 -3.25 6.98 24.20
C TYR A 593 -4.56 6.24 24.52
N GLN A 594 -5.24 5.74 23.48
CA GLN A 594 -6.47 4.97 23.66
C GLN A 594 -6.20 3.62 24.32
N LYS A 595 -5.08 2.97 23.98
CA LYS A 595 -4.65 1.70 24.58
C LYS A 595 -4.25 1.87 26.05
N GLU A 596 -3.56 2.95 26.38
CA GLU A 596 -3.18 3.26 27.77
C GLU A 596 -4.42 3.49 28.65
N ARG A 597 -5.42 4.20 28.14
CA ARG A 597 -6.72 4.37 28.79
C ARG A 597 -7.48 3.06 28.98
N ASP A 598 -7.46 2.18 27.98
CA ASP A 598 -8.12 0.88 28.05
C ASP A 598 -7.42 -0.06 29.04
N GLU A 599 -6.10 0.01 29.17
CA GLU A 599 -5.33 -0.73 30.18
C GLU A 599 -5.57 -0.18 31.59
N GLU A 600 -5.65 1.14 31.76
CA GLU A 600 -6.02 1.77 33.03
C GLU A 600 -7.47 1.42 33.44
N ALA A 601 -8.41 1.42 32.51
CA ALA A 601 -9.80 1.01 32.74
C ALA A 601 -9.88 -0.46 33.18
N LYS A 602 -9.18 -1.36 32.50
CA LYS A 602 -9.09 -2.79 32.87
C LYS A 602 -8.41 -3.00 34.23
N ALA A 603 -7.36 -2.22 34.51
CA ALA A 603 -6.70 -2.28 35.83
C ALA A 603 -7.61 -1.79 36.96
N LYS A 604 -8.45 -0.79 36.68
CA LYS A 604 -9.43 -0.26 37.64
C LYS A 604 -10.58 -1.27 37.90
N GLU A 605 -11.13 -1.87 36.84
CA GLU A 605 -12.11 -2.97 36.95
C GLU A 605 -11.55 -4.17 37.71
N ALA A 606 -10.31 -4.56 37.45
CA ALA A 606 -9.67 -5.66 38.17
C ALA A 606 -9.44 -5.34 39.65
N LYS A 607 -9.16 -4.09 40.01
CA LYS A 607 -9.07 -3.63 41.41
C LYS A 607 -10.43 -3.61 42.09
N GLU A 608 -11.48 -3.15 41.41
CA GLU A 608 -12.85 -3.14 41.92
C GLU A 608 -13.40 -4.56 42.07
N ALA A 609 -13.12 -5.46 41.12
CA ALA A 609 -13.47 -6.87 41.22
C ALA A 609 -12.77 -7.59 42.41
N LYS A 610 -11.49 -7.27 42.66
CA LYS A 610 -10.77 -7.76 43.86
C LYS A 610 -11.31 -7.19 45.13
N ALA A 611 -11.68 -5.91 45.17
CA ALA A 611 -12.29 -5.27 46.34
C ALA A 611 -13.72 -5.82 46.63
N ALA A 612 -14.49 -6.12 45.58
CA ALA A 612 -15.80 -6.75 45.70
C ALA A 612 -15.70 -8.20 46.22
N LYS A 613 -14.70 -8.98 45.75
CA LYS A 613 -14.44 -10.34 46.32
C LYS A 613 -13.95 -10.32 47.77
N ALA A 614 -13.24 -9.27 48.18
CA ALA A 614 -12.79 -9.14 49.58
C ALA A 614 -13.93 -8.70 50.55
N LYS A 615 -15.03 -8.16 50.02
CA LYS A 615 -16.21 -7.74 50.79
C LYS A 615 -17.35 -8.77 50.88
N ALA A 616 -17.23 -9.91 50.18
CA ALA A 616 -18.19 -11.00 50.29
C ALA A 616 -18.03 -11.71 51.64
N PRO A 617 -19.06 -11.76 52.51
CA PRO A 617 -18.96 -12.45 53.77
C PRO A 617 -18.84 -13.95 53.55
N SER A 618 -17.88 -14.57 54.23
CA SER A 618 -17.71 -16.01 54.31
C SER A 618 -18.91 -16.61 55.01
N LEU A 619 -19.81 -17.20 54.26
CA LEU A 619 -20.84 -18.11 54.76
C LEU A 619 -20.24 -19.52 54.83
N GLU A 620 -19.42 -19.77 55.83
CA GLU A 620 -19.12 -21.10 56.34
C GLU A 620 -19.35 -21.08 57.83
N GLY A 621 -20.34 -21.81 58.27
CA GLY A 621 -20.53 -22.03 59.69
C GLY A 621 -21.76 -22.80 60.02
N SER A 622 -21.55 -24.00 60.47
CA SER A 622 -22.45 -24.83 61.28
C SER A 622 -23.38 -25.76 60.53
N GLU A 623 -22.93 -26.97 60.35
CA GLU A 623 -23.71 -28.16 60.78
C GLU A 623 -22.74 -29.15 61.41
N GLY A 624 -22.81 -29.21 62.74
CA GLY A 624 -22.24 -30.23 63.54
C GLY A 624 -23.38 -31.00 64.18
N SER A 625 -23.31 -32.23 64.27
CA SER A 625 -23.68 -33.22 65.26
C SER A 625 -23.73 -34.59 64.63
#